data_58dc8737b8334aa817590f81a5999738
#
_entry.id   58dc8737b8334aa817590f81a5999738
#
_cell.length_a   1.000
_cell.length_b   1.000
_cell.length_c   1.000
_cell.angle_alpha   90.00
_cell.angle_beta   90.00
_cell.angle_gamma   90.00
#
_symmetry.space_group_name_H-M   'P 1'
#
loop_
_entity.id
_entity.type
_entity.pdbx_description
1 polymer ?
#
loop_
_entity_poly.entity_id
_entity_poly.type
_entity_poly.pdbx_seq_one_letter_code
_entity_poly.pdbx_strand_id
1 'polypeptide(L)'
;MNWLGKIYKDKYTKENKEDASTVNSIIEYEKSFNESCVYWNKENLIQWIKEFNSTSIGSLNVKLSTFRKFCTFISNEENIQYKDISLDFGEMYNYLDVEQLKRITLTYMDYRHILNQMLSDNSGDGWNVRDRLIFEFAWLGLSNEEMKLIKESDIDFQGQDAVVINISNTKFFRSEDPQLIEDIKLCLNEQYHYIRSKDGRSKKMQYRDSEYLIKPVNVGRSKREDYVGNPGVVLQAAFAYFGITCEGIDIYTLSIEDIRRSKIVYLLSEENSDYFDMEFVKNLFDMSSENQMFWYKKVAKIKYSEPLK
;
A
#
# COMPACT_ATOMS: atom_id res chain seq x y z
N MET A 1 39.24 -10.82 9.95
CA MET A 1 38.31 -11.94 9.75
C MET A 1 37.58 -11.72 8.42
N ASN A 2 37.56 -12.70 7.53
CA ASN A 2 36.84 -12.56 6.26
C ASN A 2 35.44 -13.12 6.45
N TRP A 3 34.42 -12.24 6.43
CA TRP A 3 33.04 -12.68 6.50
C TRP A 3 32.62 -13.24 5.15
N LEU A 4 32.00 -14.42 5.16
CA LEU A 4 31.61 -15.14 3.94
C LEU A 4 30.59 -14.35 3.10
N GLY A 5 29.66 -13.64 3.71
CA GLY A 5 28.73 -12.79 2.98
C GLY A 5 29.42 -11.73 2.15
N LYS A 6 30.47 -11.08 2.70
CA LYS A 6 31.27 -10.10 1.97
C LYS A 6 32.04 -10.72 0.79
N ILE A 7 32.54 -11.96 0.95
CA ILE A 7 33.27 -12.67 -0.10
C ILE A 7 32.36 -13.02 -1.27
N TYR A 8 31.15 -13.48 -0.97
CA TYR A 8 30.23 -14.03 -1.97
C TYR A 8 29.19 -13.04 -2.51
N LYS A 9 29.12 -11.81 -1.97
CA LYS A 9 28.18 -10.78 -2.38
C LYS A 9 28.10 -10.59 -3.89
N ASP A 10 29.24 -10.27 -4.51
CA ASP A 10 29.28 -9.89 -5.91
C ASP A 10 28.90 -11.05 -6.82
N LYS A 11 29.27 -12.28 -6.45
CA LYS A 11 28.90 -13.49 -7.18
C LYS A 11 27.40 -13.74 -7.10
N TYR A 12 26.79 -13.61 -5.91
CA TYR A 12 25.37 -13.80 -5.71
C TYR A 12 24.51 -12.72 -6.38
N THR A 13 24.84 -11.44 -6.16
CA THR A 13 24.03 -10.31 -6.65
C THR A 13 24.16 -10.09 -8.16
N LYS A 14 25.14 -10.70 -8.82
CA LYS A 14 25.23 -10.67 -10.29
C LYS A 14 24.02 -11.32 -10.94
N GLU A 15 23.51 -12.40 -10.34
CA GLU A 15 22.33 -13.15 -10.82
C GLU A 15 21.02 -12.71 -10.13
N ASN A 16 21.11 -12.15 -8.91
CA ASN A 16 19.99 -11.76 -8.06
C ASN A 16 20.08 -10.26 -7.71
N LYS A 17 19.95 -9.41 -8.72
CA LYS A 17 20.14 -7.95 -8.58
C LYS A 17 19.15 -7.31 -7.62
N GLU A 18 17.91 -7.81 -7.59
CA GLU A 18 16.83 -7.36 -6.71
C GLU A 18 17.14 -7.58 -5.22
N ASP A 19 17.94 -8.58 -4.90
CA ASP A 19 18.34 -8.92 -3.54
C ASP A 19 19.49 -8.05 -2.99
N ALA A 20 20.13 -7.23 -3.82
CA ALA A 20 21.38 -6.52 -3.49
C ALA A 20 21.28 -5.64 -2.23
N SER A 21 20.17 -4.95 -2.03
CA SER A 21 19.94 -4.11 -0.84
C SER A 21 19.91 -4.94 0.45
N THR A 22 19.17 -6.05 0.44
CA THR A 22 19.07 -6.96 1.59
C THR A 22 20.42 -7.63 1.87
N VAL A 23 21.15 -8.07 0.84
CA VAL A 23 22.50 -8.66 1.00
C VAL A 23 23.50 -7.66 1.58
N ASN A 24 23.45 -6.39 1.18
CA ASN A 24 24.28 -5.34 1.80
C ASN A 24 24.03 -5.21 3.30
N SER A 25 22.75 -5.19 3.70
CA SER A 25 22.39 -5.16 5.12
C SER A 25 22.91 -6.37 5.89
N ILE A 26 22.81 -7.59 5.33
CA ILE A 26 23.36 -8.80 5.95
C ILE A 26 24.86 -8.63 6.22
N ILE A 27 25.62 -8.11 5.26
CA ILE A 27 27.08 -7.91 5.39
C ILE A 27 27.43 -6.88 6.47
N GLU A 28 26.65 -5.83 6.61
CA GLU A 28 26.83 -4.86 7.69
C GLU A 28 26.63 -5.52 9.06
N TYR A 29 25.64 -6.41 9.17
CA TYR A 29 25.38 -7.15 10.40
C TYR A 29 26.37 -8.28 10.69
N GLU A 30 26.94 -8.94 9.66
CA GLU A 30 28.11 -9.83 9.86
C GLU A 30 29.26 -9.13 10.60
N LYS A 31 29.50 -7.87 10.24
CA LYS A 31 30.51 -7.04 10.93
C LYS A 31 30.12 -6.72 12.36
N SER A 32 28.86 -6.35 12.59
CA SER A 32 28.32 -6.00 13.90
C SER A 32 28.34 -7.18 14.86
N PHE A 33 27.95 -8.37 14.39
CA PHE A 33 27.93 -9.59 15.18
C PHE A 33 29.30 -10.27 15.27
N ASN A 34 30.25 -9.84 14.45
CA ASN A 34 31.57 -10.49 14.26
C ASN A 34 31.41 -11.98 13.89
N GLU A 35 30.39 -12.32 13.12
CA GLU A 35 30.03 -13.67 12.74
C GLU A 35 29.42 -13.71 11.33
N SER A 36 29.82 -14.70 10.52
CA SER A 36 29.22 -14.87 9.19
C SER A 36 27.77 -15.32 9.24
N CYS A 37 26.94 -14.82 8.34
CA CYS A 37 25.47 -14.98 8.35
C CYS A 37 25.02 -16.45 8.33
N VAL A 38 25.81 -17.36 7.76
CA VAL A 38 25.52 -18.82 7.74
C VAL A 38 25.57 -19.46 9.13
N TYR A 39 26.19 -18.80 10.11
CA TYR A 39 26.31 -19.28 11.49
C TYR A 39 25.40 -18.53 12.46
N TRP A 40 24.63 -17.54 12.00
CA TRP A 40 23.74 -16.80 12.87
C TRP A 40 22.75 -17.71 13.56
N ASN A 41 22.45 -17.36 14.80
CA ASN A 41 21.36 -17.96 15.55
C ASN A 41 20.06 -17.17 15.40
N LYS A 42 18.99 -17.62 16.04
CA LYS A 42 17.67 -16.96 16.01
C LYS A 42 17.73 -15.53 16.53
N GLU A 43 18.53 -15.25 17.54
CA GLU A 43 18.66 -13.93 18.17
C GLU A 43 19.30 -12.92 17.21
N ASN A 44 20.39 -13.31 16.52
CA ASN A 44 21.04 -12.54 15.49
C ASN A 44 20.07 -12.20 14.35
N LEU A 45 19.31 -13.20 13.89
CA LEU A 45 18.31 -13.02 12.84
C LEU A 45 17.21 -12.03 13.26
N ILE A 46 16.69 -12.14 14.49
CA ILE A 46 15.67 -11.23 15.04
C ILE A 46 16.23 -9.81 15.16
N GLN A 47 17.44 -9.64 15.64
CA GLN A 47 18.07 -8.31 15.74
C GLN A 47 18.21 -7.67 14.36
N TRP A 48 18.68 -8.42 13.36
CA TRP A 48 18.80 -7.95 12.00
C TRP A 48 17.43 -7.56 11.40
N ILE A 49 16.37 -8.36 11.64
CA ILE A 49 15.01 -8.10 11.13
C ILE A 49 14.42 -6.80 11.67
N LYS A 50 14.63 -6.50 12.95
CA LYS A 50 14.07 -5.31 13.60
C LYS A 50 14.55 -4.00 12.98
N GLU A 51 15.75 -3.97 12.41
CA GLU A 51 16.30 -2.77 11.78
C GLU A 51 15.59 -2.37 10.46
N PHE A 52 14.78 -3.27 9.90
CA PHE A 52 14.08 -2.93 8.65
C PHE A 52 12.85 -2.06 8.85
N ASN A 53 12.40 -1.82 10.07
CA ASN A 53 11.20 -1.05 10.38
C ASN A 53 10.02 -1.47 9.48
N SER A 54 9.88 -2.78 9.26
CA SER A 54 8.88 -3.31 8.35
C SER A 54 7.48 -3.17 8.93
N THR A 55 6.54 -2.73 8.12
CA THR A 55 5.13 -2.55 8.50
C THR A 55 4.24 -3.70 8.03
N SER A 56 4.78 -4.68 7.30
CA SER A 56 4.03 -5.83 6.79
C SER A 56 4.82 -7.13 6.86
N ILE A 57 4.11 -8.22 7.10
CA ILE A 57 4.65 -9.59 7.06
C ILE A 57 5.20 -9.91 5.67
N GLY A 58 4.54 -9.44 4.61
CA GLY A 58 5.03 -9.66 3.24
C GLY A 58 6.43 -9.09 3.03
N SER A 59 6.69 -7.87 3.52
CA SER A 59 8.01 -7.25 3.45
C SER A 59 9.06 -8.06 4.24
N LEU A 60 8.72 -8.52 5.45
CA LEU A 60 9.61 -9.38 6.24
C LEU A 60 9.90 -10.70 5.55
N ASN A 61 8.88 -11.35 4.98
CA ASN A 61 9.05 -12.62 4.26
C ASN A 61 9.99 -12.50 3.07
N VAL A 62 9.91 -11.42 2.30
CA VAL A 62 10.85 -11.18 1.19
C VAL A 62 12.28 -11.13 1.71
N LYS A 63 12.53 -10.36 2.78
CA LYS A 63 13.87 -10.25 3.36
C LYS A 63 14.40 -11.57 3.93
N LEU A 64 13.54 -12.32 4.64
CA LEU A 64 13.87 -13.65 5.16
C LEU A 64 14.15 -14.66 4.02
N SER A 65 13.37 -14.59 2.94
CA SER A 65 13.59 -15.43 1.76
C SER A 65 14.96 -15.12 1.12
N THR A 66 15.28 -13.83 0.94
CA THR A 66 16.61 -13.42 0.45
C THR A 66 17.73 -13.88 1.38
N PHE A 67 17.58 -13.73 2.69
CA PHE A 67 18.55 -14.22 3.67
C PHE A 67 18.81 -15.73 3.51
N ARG A 68 17.75 -16.54 3.47
CA ARG A 68 17.84 -17.98 3.29
C ARG A 68 18.50 -18.39 1.97
N LYS A 69 18.11 -17.74 0.87
CA LYS A 69 18.71 -17.97 -0.45
C LYS A 69 20.21 -17.65 -0.42
N PHE A 70 20.58 -16.54 0.18
CA PHE A 70 21.98 -16.12 0.24
C PHE A 70 22.80 -17.04 1.12
N CYS A 71 22.33 -17.41 2.31
CA CYS A 71 23.02 -18.37 3.18
C CYS A 71 23.14 -19.76 2.54
N THR A 72 22.11 -20.23 1.82
CA THR A 72 22.16 -21.49 1.08
C THR A 72 23.20 -21.43 -0.05
N PHE A 73 23.27 -20.30 -0.77
CA PHE A 73 24.27 -20.10 -1.81
C PHE A 73 25.70 -20.18 -1.22
N ILE A 74 26.00 -19.47 -0.13
CA ILE A 74 27.30 -19.51 0.54
C ILE A 74 27.63 -20.93 1.02
N SER A 75 26.62 -21.59 1.63
CA SER A 75 26.76 -22.95 2.14
C SER A 75 27.18 -23.94 1.05
N ASN A 76 26.59 -23.85 -0.13
CA ASN A 76 26.93 -24.68 -1.28
C ASN A 76 28.36 -24.37 -1.81
N GLU A 77 28.75 -23.11 -1.86
CA GLU A 77 30.09 -22.71 -2.35
C GLU A 77 31.22 -23.15 -1.39
N GLU A 78 30.97 -23.08 -0.09
CA GLU A 78 31.96 -23.42 0.94
C GLU A 78 31.84 -24.85 1.43
N ASN A 79 30.86 -25.63 0.95
CA ASN A 79 30.54 -26.96 1.44
C ASN A 79 30.29 -26.99 2.98
N ILE A 80 29.56 -25.99 3.48
CA ILE A 80 29.20 -25.83 4.90
C ILE A 80 27.75 -26.29 5.09
N GLN A 81 27.45 -26.91 6.22
CA GLN A 81 26.07 -27.21 6.58
C GLN A 81 25.38 -26.00 7.15
N TYR A 82 24.54 -25.32 6.35
CA TYR A 82 23.67 -24.25 6.83
C TYR A 82 22.45 -24.82 7.55
N LYS A 83 22.17 -24.32 8.75
CA LYS A 83 20.95 -24.62 9.48
C LYS A 83 19.93 -23.52 9.24
N ASP A 84 18.89 -23.83 8.48
CA ASP A 84 17.81 -22.85 8.27
C ASP A 84 17.16 -22.45 9.59
N ILE A 85 17.02 -21.13 9.80
CA ILE A 85 16.37 -20.54 10.94
C ILE A 85 14.97 -20.15 10.49
N SER A 86 13.96 -20.88 10.95
CA SER A 86 12.57 -20.52 10.73
C SER A 86 12.06 -19.62 11.84
N LEU A 87 11.32 -18.60 11.47
CA LEU A 87 10.48 -17.82 12.38
C LEU A 87 9.03 -18.24 12.15
N ASP A 88 8.31 -18.51 13.21
CA ASP A 88 6.88 -18.75 13.13
C ASP A 88 6.16 -17.51 12.60
N PHE A 89 5.15 -17.73 11.76
CA PHE A 89 4.36 -16.65 11.18
C PHE A 89 3.75 -15.75 12.27
N GLY A 90 3.30 -16.33 13.39
CA GLY A 90 2.80 -15.59 14.55
C GLY A 90 3.88 -14.75 15.25
N GLU A 91 5.12 -15.21 15.31
CA GLU A 91 6.23 -14.46 15.90
C GLU A 91 6.63 -13.24 15.06
N MET A 92 6.53 -13.32 13.72
CA MET A 92 6.92 -12.23 12.82
C MET A 92 6.16 -10.94 13.09
N TYR A 93 4.90 -11.04 13.56
CA TYR A 93 4.12 -9.86 13.96
C TYR A 93 4.73 -9.06 15.11
N ASN A 94 5.55 -9.68 15.96
CA ASN A 94 6.22 -9.00 17.06
C ASN A 94 7.42 -8.15 16.61
N TYR A 95 7.82 -8.29 15.36
CA TYR A 95 8.97 -7.59 14.77
C TYR A 95 8.56 -6.50 13.76
N LEU A 96 7.26 -6.25 13.61
CA LEU A 96 6.76 -5.15 12.79
C LEU A 96 6.91 -3.81 13.54
N ASP A 97 7.21 -2.76 12.81
CA ASP A 97 7.28 -1.40 13.34
C ASP A 97 5.87 -0.85 13.56
N VAL A 98 5.43 -0.87 14.82
CA VAL A 98 4.10 -0.39 15.22
C VAL A 98 4.01 1.13 15.09
N GLU A 99 5.08 1.88 15.37
CA GLU A 99 5.05 3.34 15.30
C GLU A 99 4.97 3.81 13.83
N GLN A 100 5.73 3.20 12.95
CA GLN A 100 5.58 3.48 11.51
C GLN A 100 4.21 3.06 11.02
N LEU A 101 3.68 1.93 11.50
CA LEU A 101 2.35 1.47 11.12
C LEU A 101 1.25 2.48 11.52
N LYS A 102 1.35 3.09 12.70
CA LYS A 102 0.43 4.16 13.12
C LYS A 102 0.44 5.35 12.17
N ARG A 103 1.61 5.73 11.64
CA ARG A 103 1.78 6.86 10.72
C ARG A 103 1.21 6.63 9.32
N ILE A 104 1.04 5.38 8.91
CA ILE A 104 0.48 5.01 7.60
C ILE A 104 -0.91 4.38 7.72
N THR A 105 -1.51 4.34 8.91
CA THR A 105 -2.86 3.84 9.14
C THR A 105 -3.80 5.00 9.44
N LEU A 106 -4.79 5.20 8.59
CA LEU A 106 -5.81 6.23 8.74
C LEU A 106 -6.93 5.74 9.68
N THR A 107 -7.41 6.62 10.54
CA THR A 107 -8.74 6.48 11.13
C THR A 107 -9.82 6.91 10.12
N TYR A 108 -11.09 6.67 10.42
CA TYR A 108 -12.19 7.21 9.61
C TYR A 108 -12.19 8.74 9.60
N MET A 109 -11.82 9.37 10.71
CA MET A 109 -11.71 10.83 10.80
C MET A 109 -10.56 11.36 9.94
N ASP A 110 -9.40 10.68 9.92
CA ASP A 110 -8.28 11.04 9.04
C ASP A 110 -8.70 10.94 7.58
N TYR A 111 -9.37 9.86 7.19
CA TYR A 111 -9.91 9.68 5.83
C TYR A 111 -10.85 10.84 5.45
N ARG A 112 -11.83 11.16 6.30
CA ARG A 112 -12.77 12.27 6.05
C ARG A 112 -12.06 13.63 6.01
N HIS A 113 -11.07 13.85 6.87
CA HIS A 113 -10.29 15.06 6.89
C HIS A 113 -9.50 15.27 5.59
N ILE A 114 -8.82 14.24 5.10
CA ILE A 114 -8.10 14.25 3.83
C ILE A 114 -9.05 14.50 2.67
N LEU A 115 -10.16 13.75 2.60
CA LEU A 115 -11.17 13.90 1.56
C LEU A 115 -11.72 15.33 1.52
N ASN A 116 -12.03 15.91 2.69
CA ASN A 116 -12.52 17.28 2.79
C ASN A 116 -11.49 18.31 2.30
N GLN A 117 -10.19 18.10 2.52
CA GLN A 117 -9.15 18.96 1.97
C GLN A 117 -9.13 18.87 0.44
N MET A 118 -9.26 17.67 -0.13
CA MET A 118 -9.35 17.48 -1.57
C MET A 118 -10.63 18.09 -2.18
N LEU A 119 -11.71 18.20 -1.40
CA LEU A 119 -12.97 18.84 -1.80
C LEU A 119 -12.93 20.36 -1.71
N SER A 120 -12.14 20.93 -0.80
CA SER A 120 -12.14 22.37 -0.48
C SER A 120 -11.21 23.20 -1.36
N ASP A 121 -10.49 22.61 -2.31
CA ASP A 121 -9.63 23.37 -3.21
C ASP A 121 -10.45 24.21 -4.19
N ASN A 122 -10.72 25.45 -3.77
CA ASN A 122 -11.43 26.47 -4.55
C ASN A 122 -10.51 27.22 -5.52
N SER A 123 -9.41 26.62 -6.00
CA SER A 123 -8.44 27.29 -6.86
C SER A 123 -9.02 27.73 -8.23
N GLY A 124 -10.27 27.45 -8.50
CA GLY A 124 -10.97 27.86 -9.72
C GLY A 124 -10.56 27.10 -10.99
N ASP A 125 -9.51 26.29 -10.89
CA ASP A 125 -8.87 25.63 -12.01
C ASP A 125 -9.47 24.25 -12.35
N GLY A 126 -10.57 23.89 -11.72
CA GLY A 126 -11.26 22.62 -11.93
C GLY A 126 -10.74 21.51 -11.02
N TRP A 127 -11.63 20.67 -10.66
CA TRP A 127 -11.45 19.57 -9.72
C TRP A 127 -10.85 18.38 -10.43
N ASN A 128 -9.76 17.86 -9.93
CA ASN A 128 -9.27 16.56 -10.37
C ASN A 128 -10.08 15.46 -9.67
N VAL A 129 -11.34 15.33 -10.05
CA VAL A 129 -12.30 14.39 -9.44
C VAL A 129 -11.78 12.96 -9.51
N ARG A 130 -11.13 12.61 -10.62
CA ARG A 130 -10.47 11.32 -10.80
C ARG A 130 -9.50 10.99 -9.64
N ASP A 131 -8.71 11.97 -9.23
CA ASP A 131 -7.68 11.78 -8.21
C ASP A 131 -8.31 11.56 -6.83
N ARG A 132 -9.40 12.27 -6.55
CA ARG A 132 -10.24 12.06 -5.36
C ARG A 132 -10.87 10.67 -5.36
N LEU A 133 -11.46 10.29 -6.48
CA LEU A 133 -12.10 8.99 -6.65
C LEU A 133 -11.12 7.81 -6.43
N ILE A 134 -9.85 7.96 -6.83
CA ILE A 134 -8.81 6.97 -6.51
C ILE A 134 -8.66 6.81 -4.99
N PHE A 135 -8.68 7.90 -4.23
CA PHE A 135 -8.59 7.85 -2.75
C PHE A 135 -9.81 7.17 -2.13
N GLU A 136 -11.01 7.51 -2.61
CA GLU A 136 -12.27 6.88 -2.15
C GLU A 136 -12.30 5.39 -2.48
N PHE A 137 -11.90 5.00 -3.68
CA PHE A 137 -11.82 3.60 -4.09
C PHE A 137 -10.81 2.81 -3.26
N ALA A 138 -9.65 3.39 -2.93
CA ALA A 138 -8.72 2.78 -2.02
C ALA A 138 -9.34 2.53 -0.63
N TRP A 139 -10.10 3.51 -0.12
CA TRP A 139 -10.85 3.36 1.13
C TRP A 139 -11.97 2.33 1.06
N LEU A 140 -12.61 2.15 -0.08
CA LEU A 140 -13.56 1.05 -0.30
C LEU A 140 -12.89 -0.32 -0.31
N GLY A 141 -11.58 -0.38 -0.52
CA GLY A 141 -10.81 -1.63 -0.52
C GLY A 141 -10.31 -2.08 -1.89
N LEU A 142 -10.45 -1.26 -2.94
CA LEU A 142 -9.94 -1.60 -4.26
C LEU A 142 -8.41 -1.50 -4.33
N SER A 143 -7.79 -2.47 -4.98
CA SER A 143 -6.36 -2.47 -5.29
C SER A 143 -6.04 -1.59 -6.51
N ASN A 144 -4.74 -1.30 -6.71
CA ASN A 144 -4.29 -0.61 -7.93
C ASN A 144 -4.77 -1.31 -9.20
N GLU A 145 -4.69 -2.64 -9.23
CA GLU A 145 -5.05 -3.44 -10.40
C GLU A 145 -6.55 -3.41 -10.68
N GLU A 146 -7.37 -3.46 -9.63
CA GLU A 146 -8.82 -3.37 -9.77
C GLU A 146 -9.24 -1.98 -10.25
N MET A 147 -8.74 -0.92 -9.62
CA MET A 147 -9.12 0.46 -9.97
C MET A 147 -8.87 0.81 -11.43
N LYS A 148 -7.73 0.41 -11.97
CA LYS A 148 -7.35 0.76 -13.35
C LYS A 148 -8.20 0.04 -14.40
N LEU A 149 -8.85 -1.07 -14.03
CA LEU A 149 -9.62 -1.90 -14.95
C LEU A 149 -11.15 -1.67 -14.88
N ILE A 150 -11.63 -0.83 -13.95
CA ILE A 150 -13.05 -0.46 -13.88
C ILE A 150 -13.44 0.31 -15.12
N LYS A 151 -14.44 -0.18 -15.85
CA LYS A 151 -15.01 0.48 -17.00
C LYS A 151 -16.22 1.32 -16.61
N GLU A 152 -16.58 2.26 -17.46
CA GLU A 152 -17.82 3.03 -17.29
C GLU A 152 -19.05 2.11 -17.29
N SER A 153 -19.02 1.02 -18.08
CA SER A 153 -20.08 0.00 -18.12
C SER A 153 -20.22 -0.84 -16.85
N ASP A 154 -19.21 -0.82 -15.97
CA ASP A 154 -19.24 -1.55 -14.69
C ASP A 154 -19.95 -0.77 -13.59
N ILE A 155 -20.36 0.48 -13.87
CA ILE A 155 -21.04 1.36 -12.93
C ILE A 155 -22.55 1.29 -13.19
N ASP A 156 -23.29 0.88 -12.17
CA ASP A 156 -24.75 0.81 -12.19
C ASP A 156 -25.34 1.73 -11.12
N PHE A 157 -25.99 2.82 -11.56
CA PHE A 157 -26.67 3.74 -10.65
C PHE A 157 -28.08 3.20 -10.34
N GLN A 158 -28.30 2.87 -9.09
CA GLN A 158 -29.61 2.43 -8.58
C GLN A 158 -30.43 3.62 -8.08
N GLY A 159 -31.03 4.34 -9.00
CA GLY A 159 -31.72 5.61 -8.72
C GLY A 159 -30.72 6.74 -8.44
N GLN A 160 -31.05 7.59 -7.47
CA GLN A 160 -30.17 8.72 -7.07
C GLN A 160 -29.32 8.43 -5.84
N ASP A 161 -29.69 7.40 -5.07
CA ASP A 161 -29.23 7.19 -3.71
C ASP A 161 -28.23 6.04 -3.55
N ALA A 162 -28.00 5.27 -4.60
CA ALA A 162 -27.03 4.17 -4.53
C ALA A 162 -26.30 3.94 -5.86
N VAL A 163 -25.08 3.41 -5.77
CA VAL A 163 -24.27 2.97 -6.90
C VAL A 163 -23.72 1.58 -6.64
N VAL A 164 -23.72 0.74 -7.66
CA VAL A 164 -23.05 -0.57 -7.66
C VAL A 164 -21.88 -0.49 -8.63
N ILE A 165 -20.71 -0.90 -8.17
CA ILE A 165 -19.46 -0.95 -8.93
C ILE A 165 -19.09 -2.41 -9.09
N ASN A 166 -19.17 -2.93 -10.30
CA ASN A 166 -18.84 -4.32 -10.61
C ASN A 166 -17.34 -4.44 -10.89
N ILE A 167 -16.61 -5.18 -10.06
CA ILE A 167 -15.16 -5.39 -10.21
C ILE A 167 -14.86 -6.68 -10.98
N SER A 168 -15.65 -7.72 -10.70
CA SER A 168 -15.57 -9.01 -11.39
C SER A 168 -16.91 -9.74 -11.28
N ASN A 169 -17.01 -10.93 -11.86
CA ASN A 169 -18.21 -11.76 -11.75
C ASN A 169 -18.59 -12.14 -10.31
N THR A 170 -17.67 -12.01 -9.36
CA THR A 170 -17.85 -12.43 -7.97
C THR A 170 -17.63 -11.30 -6.96
N LYS A 171 -17.14 -10.14 -7.41
CA LYS A 171 -16.83 -9.00 -6.54
C LYS A 171 -17.48 -7.74 -7.03
N PHE A 172 -18.29 -7.14 -6.19
CA PHE A 172 -18.92 -5.85 -6.41
C PHE A 172 -18.93 -5.03 -5.13
N PHE A 173 -19.04 -3.72 -5.27
CA PHE A 173 -19.27 -2.79 -4.17
C PHE A 173 -20.60 -2.10 -4.37
N ARG A 174 -21.39 -1.98 -3.31
CA ARG A 174 -22.55 -1.11 -3.26
C ARG A 174 -22.29 0.01 -2.29
N SER A 175 -22.54 1.22 -2.69
CA SER A 175 -22.39 2.40 -1.83
C SER A 175 -23.64 3.28 -1.91
N GLU A 176 -24.00 3.84 -0.76
CA GLU A 176 -25.01 4.86 -0.58
C GLU A 176 -24.39 6.20 -0.11
N ASP A 177 -23.04 6.32 -0.18
CA ASP A 177 -22.36 7.56 0.14
C ASP A 177 -22.62 8.61 -0.96
N PRO A 178 -23.33 9.71 -0.64
CA PRO A 178 -23.67 10.72 -1.65
C PRO A 178 -22.45 11.36 -2.30
N GLN A 179 -21.33 11.51 -1.54
CA GLN A 179 -20.10 12.09 -2.07
C GLN A 179 -19.47 11.20 -3.12
N LEU A 180 -19.35 9.91 -2.84
CA LEU A 180 -18.80 8.94 -3.80
C LEU A 180 -19.68 8.87 -5.07
N ILE A 181 -21.00 8.84 -4.91
CA ILE A 181 -21.95 8.82 -6.04
C ILE A 181 -21.75 10.06 -6.93
N GLU A 182 -21.63 11.22 -6.32
CA GLU A 182 -21.39 12.49 -7.04
C GLU A 182 -20.04 12.49 -7.73
N ASP A 183 -18.99 12.03 -7.05
CA ASP A 183 -17.64 11.96 -7.61
C ASP A 183 -17.54 11.00 -8.80
N ILE A 184 -18.24 9.87 -8.76
CA ILE A 184 -18.35 8.97 -9.90
C ILE A 184 -19.04 9.67 -11.08
N LYS A 185 -20.19 10.34 -10.86
CA LYS A 185 -20.90 11.09 -11.91
C LYS A 185 -20.04 12.19 -12.54
N LEU A 186 -19.32 12.94 -11.71
CA LEU A 186 -18.42 13.98 -12.16
C LEU A 186 -17.24 13.39 -12.94
N CYS A 187 -16.63 12.31 -12.47
CA CYS A 187 -15.50 11.65 -13.12
C CYS A 187 -15.87 11.10 -14.52
N LEU A 188 -17.07 10.54 -14.68
CA LEU A 188 -17.58 10.08 -15.97
C LEU A 188 -17.65 11.22 -17.00
N ASN A 189 -17.94 12.44 -16.55
CA ASN A 189 -18.09 13.63 -17.39
C ASN A 189 -16.80 14.47 -17.48
N GLU A 190 -15.78 14.18 -16.67
CA GLU A 190 -14.55 14.96 -16.63
C GLU A 190 -13.73 14.75 -17.91
N GLN A 191 -13.38 15.85 -18.58
CA GLN A 191 -12.62 15.81 -19.84
C GLN A 191 -11.17 16.23 -19.66
N TYR A 192 -10.84 16.90 -18.56
CA TYR A 192 -9.55 17.53 -18.39
C TYR A 192 -9.01 17.33 -16.99
N HIS A 193 -7.70 17.08 -16.94
CA HIS A 193 -6.91 17.05 -15.73
C HIS A 193 -6.09 18.33 -15.59
N TYR A 194 -5.97 18.83 -14.36
CA TYR A 194 -5.20 20.03 -14.06
C TYR A 194 -3.95 19.66 -13.29
N ILE A 195 -2.79 20.08 -13.80
CA ILE A 195 -1.49 19.86 -13.17
C ILE A 195 -0.94 21.21 -12.76
N ARG A 196 -0.58 21.38 -11.49
CA ARG A 196 0.13 22.55 -11.00
C ARG A 196 1.62 22.36 -11.26
N SER A 197 2.22 23.29 -11.99
CA SER A 197 3.66 23.30 -12.19
C SER A 197 4.36 23.90 -10.98
N LYS A 198 5.67 23.66 -10.85
CA LYS A 198 6.50 24.17 -9.73
C LYS A 198 6.50 25.70 -9.60
N ASP A 199 6.18 26.41 -10.68
CA ASP A 199 6.05 27.87 -10.73
C ASP A 199 4.63 28.37 -10.37
N GLY A 200 3.75 27.49 -9.90
CA GLY A 200 2.39 27.80 -9.49
C GLY A 200 1.38 27.95 -10.62
N ARG A 201 1.79 27.73 -11.88
CA ARG A 201 0.89 27.78 -13.02
C ARG A 201 0.14 26.46 -13.17
N SER A 202 -1.17 26.53 -13.39
CA SER A 202 -1.96 25.36 -13.70
C SER A 202 -1.88 25.03 -15.20
N LYS A 203 -1.64 23.77 -15.52
CA LYS A 203 -1.67 23.26 -16.89
C LYS A 203 -2.86 22.35 -17.05
N LYS A 204 -3.73 22.72 -17.97
CA LYS A 204 -4.88 21.90 -18.39
C LYS A 204 -4.42 20.82 -19.36
N MET A 205 -4.73 19.58 -19.09
CA MET A 205 -4.41 18.42 -19.96
C MET A 205 -5.68 17.63 -20.22
N GLN A 206 -5.92 17.27 -21.47
CA GLN A 206 -7.07 16.47 -21.84
C GLN A 206 -6.86 15.01 -21.44
N TYR A 207 -7.91 14.38 -20.93
CA TYR A 207 -7.93 12.93 -20.80
C TYR A 207 -7.97 12.27 -22.17
N ARG A 208 -7.49 11.04 -22.25
CA ARG A 208 -7.70 10.21 -23.44
C ARG A 208 -9.15 9.76 -23.48
N ASP A 209 -9.63 9.57 -24.70
CA ASP A 209 -10.85 8.81 -24.92
C ASP A 209 -10.59 7.35 -24.49
N SER A 210 -11.38 6.87 -23.54
CA SER A 210 -11.17 5.59 -22.86
C SER A 210 -12.48 5.08 -22.30
N GLU A 211 -12.71 3.78 -22.37
CA GLU A 211 -13.86 3.12 -21.73
C GLU A 211 -13.69 2.96 -20.21
N TYR A 212 -12.50 3.24 -19.68
CA TYR A 212 -12.20 3.09 -18.24
C TYR A 212 -12.60 4.34 -17.44
N LEU A 213 -13.13 4.12 -16.24
CA LEU A 213 -13.55 5.21 -15.35
C LEU A 213 -12.36 6.10 -14.93
N ILE A 214 -11.24 5.48 -14.59
CA ILE A 214 -10.01 6.20 -14.24
C ILE A 214 -9.20 6.46 -15.52
N LYS A 215 -9.53 7.57 -16.19
CA LYS A 215 -8.96 7.90 -17.51
C LYS A 215 -7.49 8.33 -17.42
N PRO A 216 -6.63 7.88 -18.35
CA PRO A 216 -5.26 8.36 -18.44
C PRO A 216 -5.21 9.75 -19.09
N VAL A 217 -4.23 10.56 -18.67
CA VAL A 217 -3.98 11.86 -19.27
C VAL A 217 -3.26 11.71 -20.61
N ASN A 218 -3.59 12.54 -21.59
CA ASN A 218 -2.96 12.53 -22.89
C ASN A 218 -1.56 13.18 -22.85
N VAL A 219 -0.52 12.35 -22.74
CA VAL A 219 0.88 12.78 -22.64
C VAL A 219 1.64 12.38 -23.90
N GLY A 220 1.61 13.22 -24.93
CA GLY A 220 2.43 13.05 -26.14
C GLY A 220 2.04 11.88 -27.05
N ARG A 221 2.96 11.51 -27.96
CA ARG A 221 2.70 10.56 -29.07
C ARG A 221 2.92 9.07 -28.73
N SER A 222 3.17 8.71 -27.48
CA SER A 222 3.45 7.30 -27.14
C SER A 222 2.16 6.47 -27.19
N LYS A 223 2.20 5.31 -27.84
CA LYS A 223 1.20 4.26 -27.69
C LYS A 223 1.29 3.76 -26.22
N ARG A 224 0.38 4.24 -25.41
CA ARG A 224 0.19 3.77 -24.03
C ARG A 224 -1.19 3.11 -23.95
N GLU A 225 -1.34 2.27 -22.96
CA GLU A 225 -2.60 1.62 -22.64
C GLU A 225 -3.71 2.66 -22.39
N ASP A 226 -4.96 2.28 -22.64
CA ASP A 226 -6.12 3.16 -22.54
C ASP A 226 -6.62 3.32 -21.08
N TYR A 227 -5.90 2.77 -20.13
CA TYR A 227 -6.14 2.90 -18.69
C TYR A 227 -4.97 3.59 -17.97
N VAL A 228 -5.21 4.05 -16.74
CA VAL A 228 -4.16 4.67 -15.91
C VAL A 228 -3.13 3.63 -15.48
N GLY A 229 -1.84 3.91 -15.71
CA GLY A 229 -0.77 2.91 -15.45
C GLY A 229 -0.59 2.56 -13.98
N ASN A 230 -0.64 3.57 -13.08
CA ASN A 230 -0.49 3.36 -11.64
C ASN A 230 -1.31 4.39 -10.84
N PRO A 231 -2.51 4.01 -10.34
CA PRO A 231 -3.34 4.88 -9.50
C PRO A 231 -2.61 5.43 -8.26
N GLY A 232 -1.73 4.64 -7.65
CA GLY A 232 -0.97 5.09 -6.47
C GLY A 232 -0.04 6.25 -6.75
N VAL A 233 0.62 6.27 -7.91
CA VAL A 233 1.46 7.41 -8.33
C VAL A 233 0.61 8.65 -8.59
N VAL A 234 -0.57 8.47 -9.18
CA VAL A 234 -1.53 9.57 -9.38
C VAL A 234 -1.98 10.15 -8.05
N LEU A 235 -2.34 9.30 -7.10
CA LEU A 235 -2.76 9.73 -5.75
C LEU A 235 -1.67 10.49 -5.00
N GLN A 236 -0.43 10.01 -5.03
CA GLN A 236 0.69 10.73 -4.40
C GLN A 236 0.94 12.09 -5.03
N ALA A 237 0.82 12.19 -6.36
CA ALA A 237 0.89 13.47 -7.06
C ALA A 237 -0.26 14.40 -6.66
N ALA A 238 -1.46 13.87 -6.46
CA ALA A 238 -2.62 14.62 -5.99
C ALA A 238 -2.42 15.15 -4.57
N PHE A 239 -1.92 14.35 -3.63
CA PHE A 239 -1.62 14.81 -2.28
C PHE A 239 -0.63 15.99 -2.29
N ALA A 240 0.40 15.93 -3.12
CA ALA A 240 1.33 17.04 -3.29
C ALA A 240 0.68 18.27 -3.96
N TYR A 241 -0.19 18.06 -4.93
CA TYR A 241 -0.93 19.12 -5.63
C TYR A 241 -1.86 19.88 -4.70
N PHE A 242 -2.66 19.16 -3.92
CA PHE A 242 -3.60 19.74 -2.96
C PHE A 242 -2.93 20.23 -1.67
N GLY A 243 -1.64 19.93 -1.44
CA GLY A 243 -0.95 20.28 -0.20
C GLY A 243 -1.56 19.58 1.02
N ILE A 244 -2.01 18.34 0.85
CA ILE A 244 -2.73 17.59 1.88
C ILE A 244 -1.86 17.39 3.11
N THR A 245 -2.43 17.64 4.28
CA THR A 245 -1.80 17.40 5.58
C THR A 245 -2.77 16.67 6.51
N CYS A 246 -2.23 15.78 7.36
CA CYS A 246 -2.99 15.12 8.40
C CYS A 246 -2.06 14.87 9.59
N GLU A 247 -2.45 15.32 10.79
CA GLU A 247 -1.62 15.23 11.99
C GLU A 247 -1.30 13.76 12.31
N GLY A 248 -0.02 13.46 12.52
CA GLY A 248 0.45 12.11 12.84
C GLY A 248 0.44 11.12 11.68
N ILE A 249 0.03 11.54 10.47
CA ILE A 249 0.03 10.71 9.25
C ILE A 249 1.10 11.20 8.27
N ASP A 250 1.89 10.27 7.75
CA ASP A 250 2.84 10.56 6.68
C ASP A 250 2.16 10.42 5.32
N ILE A 251 1.45 11.48 4.91
CA ILE A 251 0.62 11.53 3.70
C ILE A 251 1.42 11.19 2.44
N TYR A 252 2.67 11.64 2.34
CA TYR A 252 3.46 11.49 1.13
C TYR A 252 4.05 10.09 0.94
N THR A 253 4.00 9.25 1.97
CA THR A 253 4.39 7.84 1.90
C THR A 253 3.19 6.89 1.82
N LEU A 254 1.96 7.40 2.01
CA LEU A 254 0.73 6.61 1.94
C LEU A 254 0.54 5.97 0.56
N SER A 255 0.55 4.65 0.52
CA SER A 255 0.20 3.88 -0.67
C SER A 255 -1.29 3.52 -0.71
N ILE A 256 -1.78 3.11 -1.87
CA ILE A 256 -3.13 2.53 -2.01
C ILE A 256 -3.33 1.37 -1.02
N GLU A 257 -2.32 0.54 -0.84
CA GLU A 257 -2.39 -0.61 0.07
C GLU A 257 -2.47 -0.19 1.54
N ASP A 258 -1.83 0.92 1.93
CA ASP A 258 -1.93 1.45 3.30
C ASP A 258 -3.34 2.00 3.58
N ILE A 259 -3.96 2.65 2.59
CA ILE A 259 -5.34 3.12 2.70
C ILE A 259 -6.32 1.95 2.80
N ARG A 260 -6.14 0.90 1.99
CA ARG A 260 -6.92 -0.36 2.07
C ARG A 260 -6.79 -1.00 3.46
N ARG A 261 -5.57 -1.12 3.97
CA ARG A 261 -5.32 -1.64 5.33
C ARG A 261 -6.00 -0.78 6.40
N SER A 262 -5.98 0.54 6.23
CA SER A 262 -6.67 1.46 7.13
C SER A 262 -8.16 1.16 7.21
N LYS A 263 -8.79 0.86 6.07
CA LYS A 263 -10.20 0.43 6.04
C LYS A 263 -10.41 -0.88 6.79
N ILE A 264 -9.52 -1.87 6.63
CA ILE A 264 -9.60 -3.14 7.39
C ILE A 264 -9.52 -2.84 8.90
N VAL A 265 -8.53 -2.02 9.30
CA VAL A 265 -8.34 -1.63 10.71
C VAL A 265 -9.59 -0.92 11.26
N TYR A 266 -10.16 0.01 10.49
CA TYR A 266 -11.41 0.68 10.86
C TYR A 266 -12.56 -0.31 11.04
N LEU A 267 -12.74 -1.22 10.10
CA LEU A 267 -13.79 -2.22 10.14
C LEU A 267 -13.63 -3.19 11.32
N LEU A 268 -12.40 -3.45 11.77
CA LEU A 268 -12.09 -4.33 12.91
C LEU A 268 -11.97 -3.57 14.23
N SER A 269 -12.20 -2.25 14.26
CA SER A 269 -12.24 -1.47 15.49
C SER A 269 -13.46 -1.82 16.34
N GLU A 270 -13.39 -1.57 17.67
CA GLU A 270 -14.49 -1.87 18.59
C GLU A 270 -15.77 -1.10 18.25
N GLU A 271 -15.66 0.07 17.61
CA GLU A 271 -16.81 0.86 17.15
C GLU A 271 -17.70 0.13 16.14
N ASN A 272 -17.13 -0.86 15.42
CA ASN A 272 -17.82 -1.62 14.39
C ASN A 272 -17.96 -3.12 14.71
N SER A 273 -17.49 -3.58 15.87
CA SER A 273 -17.33 -5.02 16.17
C SER A 273 -18.66 -5.79 16.24
N ASP A 274 -19.76 -5.14 16.58
CA ASP A 274 -21.06 -5.78 16.76
C ASP A 274 -21.79 -6.10 15.45
N TYR A 275 -21.34 -5.51 14.34
CA TYR A 275 -21.99 -5.66 13.02
C TYR A 275 -21.12 -6.35 12.00
N PHE A 276 -19.99 -6.96 12.42
CA PHE A 276 -18.96 -7.29 11.48
C PHE A 276 -18.77 -8.79 11.29
N ASP A 277 -19.10 -9.27 10.09
CA ASP A 277 -18.75 -10.60 9.63
C ASP A 277 -17.29 -10.66 9.19
N MET A 278 -16.48 -11.45 9.91
CA MET A 278 -15.06 -11.68 9.63
C MET A 278 -14.86 -12.28 8.24
N GLU A 279 -15.78 -13.09 7.76
CA GLU A 279 -15.72 -13.70 6.43
C GLU A 279 -15.93 -12.65 5.34
N PHE A 280 -16.79 -11.68 5.59
CA PHE A 280 -16.98 -10.54 4.68
C PHE A 280 -15.69 -9.74 4.50
N VAL A 281 -14.97 -9.36 5.59
CA VAL A 281 -13.68 -8.65 5.47
C VAL A 281 -12.66 -9.47 4.73
N LYS A 282 -12.57 -10.75 5.06
CA LYS A 282 -11.64 -11.66 4.42
C LYS A 282 -11.85 -11.72 2.91
N ASN A 283 -13.10 -11.82 2.48
CA ASN A 283 -13.47 -11.86 1.07
C ASN A 283 -13.29 -10.51 0.38
N LEU A 284 -13.67 -9.42 1.05
CA LEU A 284 -13.56 -8.06 0.51
C LEU A 284 -12.12 -7.66 0.19
N PHE A 285 -11.17 -8.09 1.03
CA PHE A 285 -9.76 -7.71 0.94
C PHE A 285 -8.84 -8.84 0.48
N ASP A 286 -9.41 -9.95 -0.02
CA ASP A 286 -8.66 -11.12 -0.50
C ASP A 286 -7.66 -11.66 0.53
N MET A 287 -8.04 -11.68 1.82
CA MET A 287 -7.17 -12.07 2.91
C MET A 287 -7.03 -13.58 3.01
N SER A 288 -5.81 -14.06 2.94
CA SER A 288 -5.51 -15.51 2.87
C SER A 288 -5.42 -16.21 4.22
N SER A 289 -5.36 -15.49 5.35
CA SER A 289 -5.16 -16.11 6.67
C SER A 289 -5.85 -15.39 7.83
N GLU A 290 -6.33 -16.17 8.80
CA GLU A 290 -6.87 -15.65 10.06
C GLU A 290 -5.83 -14.90 10.90
N ASN A 291 -4.55 -15.31 10.84
CA ASN A 291 -3.47 -14.64 11.56
C ASN A 291 -3.31 -13.17 11.13
N GLN A 292 -3.56 -12.88 9.86
CA GLN A 292 -3.54 -11.52 9.34
C GLN A 292 -4.67 -10.67 9.95
N MET A 293 -5.85 -11.27 10.15
CA MET A 293 -6.98 -10.62 10.82
C MET A 293 -6.68 -10.31 12.29
N PHE A 294 -6.06 -11.24 13.03
CA PHE A 294 -5.63 -11.00 14.40
C PHE A 294 -4.65 -9.84 14.52
N TRP A 295 -3.76 -9.72 13.54
CA TRP A 295 -2.83 -8.61 13.49
C TRP A 295 -3.55 -7.28 13.30
N TYR A 296 -4.45 -7.17 12.33
CA TYR A 296 -5.23 -5.95 12.11
C TYR A 296 -6.11 -5.58 13.30
N LYS A 297 -6.68 -6.55 14.02
CA LYS A 297 -7.37 -6.28 15.29
C LYS A 297 -6.43 -5.69 16.35
N LYS A 298 -5.20 -6.18 16.45
CA LYS A 298 -4.19 -5.60 17.35
C LYS A 298 -3.86 -4.16 16.97
N VAL A 299 -3.69 -3.89 15.68
CA VAL A 299 -3.46 -2.53 15.16
C VAL A 299 -4.66 -1.62 15.45
N ALA A 300 -5.88 -2.11 15.24
CA ALA A 300 -7.10 -1.37 15.55
C ALA A 300 -7.14 -0.95 17.03
N LYS A 301 -6.89 -1.89 17.95
CA LYS A 301 -6.79 -1.58 19.39
C LYS A 301 -5.77 -0.49 19.68
N ILE A 302 -4.58 -0.55 19.08
CA ILE A 302 -3.54 0.45 19.30
C ILE A 302 -3.95 1.81 18.72
N LYS A 303 -4.51 1.85 17.51
CA LYS A 303 -4.85 3.10 16.81
C LYS A 303 -6.06 3.81 17.42
N TYR A 304 -7.08 3.07 17.87
CA TYR A 304 -8.33 3.61 18.40
C TYR A 304 -8.40 3.70 19.94
N SER A 305 -7.44 3.11 20.69
CA SER A 305 -7.39 3.24 22.15
C SER A 305 -6.61 4.47 22.64
N GLU A 306 -5.92 5.20 21.77
CA GLU A 306 -5.31 6.47 22.14
C GLU A 306 -6.42 7.55 22.19
N PRO A 307 -6.61 8.26 23.32
CA PRO A 307 -7.57 9.36 23.38
C PRO A 307 -7.20 10.39 22.30
N LEU A 308 -8.19 10.78 21.50
CA LEU A 308 -8.10 11.94 20.61
C LEU A 308 -7.60 13.12 21.45
N LYS A 309 -6.38 13.57 21.20
CA LYS A 309 -5.80 14.74 21.84
C LYS A 309 -6.43 16.01 21.30
#